data_2100780575182ddd2e26490e39bc33e2
#
_entry.id   2100780575182ddd2e26490e39bc33e2
#
_cell.length_a   1.000
_cell.length_b   1.000
_cell.length_c   1.000
_cell.angle_alpha   90.00
_cell.angle_beta   90.00
_cell.angle_gamma   90.00
#
_symmetry.space_group_name_H-M   'P 1'
#
loop_
_entity.id
_entity.type
_entity.pdbx_description
1 polymer ?
#
loop_
_entity_poly.entity_id
_entity_poly.type
_entity_poly.pdbx_seq_one_letter_code
_entity_poly.pdbx_strand_id
1 'polypeptide(L)'
;MSFEVIKEFENKISSFFGAPYAVAVDCCTHGGELCLRYKNIKKIEVPKRTYISIPFLANKLNIDLEWKDEVWTNYYYLTNDIIDAAVLWRPNSYIPKTFMNVSFQFKKHLALGRGGIILCDTKEDYIALKKMSYDGRHPDIPWREQDIETYGYHYYMTPETAQKGLDKLSDAIKTTPKQWIVTDWPDLTQMKVFKK
;
A
#
# COMPACT_ATOMS: atom_id res chain seq x y z
N MET A 1 13.19 -19.46 -5.43
CA MET A 1 11.81 -18.94 -5.56
C MET A 1 11.77 -17.97 -6.73
N SER A 2 10.69 -17.96 -7.50
CA SER A 2 10.53 -17.09 -8.67
C SER A 2 9.57 -15.95 -8.38
N PHE A 3 9.53 -14.94 -9.24
CA PHE A 3 8.56 -13.86 -9.15
C PHE A 3 7.10 -14.32 -9.38
N GLU A 4 6.88 -15.52 -9.88
CA GLU A 4 5.53 -16.11 -10.03
C GLU A 4 4.80 -16.24 -8.70
N VAL A 5 5.51 -16.52 -7.59
CA VAL A 5 4.91 -16.59 -6.26
C VAL A 5 4.34 -15.23 -5.81
N ILE A 6 4.99 -14.13 -6.21
CA ILE A 6 4.47 -12.78 -5.94
C ILE A 6 3.18 -12.56 -6.72
N LYS A 7 3.13 -12.95 -8.00
CA LYS A 7 1.95 -12.85 -8.84
C LYS A 7 0.79 -13.68 -8.31
N GLU A 8 1.07 -14.89 -7.82
CA GLU A 8 0.06 -15.72 -7.16
C GLU A 8 -0.50 -15.03 -5.91
N PHE A 9 0.37 -14.47 -5.05
CA PHE A 9 -0.04 -13.72 -3.87
C PHE A 9 -0.90 -12.50 -4.25
N GLU A 10 -0.47 -11.72 -5.25
CA GLU A 10 -1.23 -10.58 -5.79
C GLU A 10 -2.64 -11.01 -6.23
N ASN A 11 -2.76 -12.10 -6.99
CA ASN A 11 -4.04 -12.64 -7.46
C ASN A 11 -4.96 -13.09 -6.32
N LYS A 12 -4.40 -13.74 -5.29
CA LYS A 12 -5.17 -14.18 -4.12
C LYS A 12 -5.69 -13.00 -3.30
N ILE A 13 -4.86 -11.99 -3.09
CA ILE A 13 -5.25 -10.79 -2.33
C ILE A 13 -6.24 -9.93 -3.13
N SER A 14 -6.02 -9.71 -4.44
CA SER A 14 -6.98 -8.99 -5.27
C SER A 14 -8.35 -9.66 -5.27
N SER A 15 -8.38 -10.98 -5.40
CA SER A 15 -9.63 -11.77 -5.32
C SER A 15 -10.32 -11.63 -3.95
N PHE A 16 -9.57 -11.66 -2.85
CA PHE A 16 -10.13 -11.49 -1.51
C PHE A 16 -10.79 -10.12 -1.33
N PHE A 17 -10.14 -9.05 -1.77
CA PHE A 17 -10.68 -7.70 -1.66
C PHE A 17 -11.71 -7.35 -2.75
N GLY A 18 -11.81 -8.14 -3.81
CA GLY A 18 -12.66 -7.85 -4.97
C GLY A 18 -12.08 -6.77 -5.89
N ALA A 19 -10.76 -6.58 -5.89
CA ALA A 19 -10.07 -5.65 -6.78
C ALA A 19 -9.71 -6.33 -8.11
N PRO A 20 -9.74 -5.61 -9.25
CA PRO A 20 -9.28 -6.17 -10.53
C PRO A 20 -7.80 -6.52 -10.55
N TYR A 21 -6.96 -5.69 -9.91
CA TYR A 21 -5.50 -5.87 -9.87
C TYR A 21 -4.92 -5.54 -8.50
N ALA A 22 -3.74 -6.11 -8.22
CA ALA A 22 -2.97 -5.83 -7.03
C ALA A 22 -1.46 -5.81 -7.32
N VAL A 23 -0.72 -4.90 -6.70
CA VAL A 23 0.75 -4.79 -6.78
C VAL A 23 1.34 -4.97 -5.40
N ALA A 24 2.03 -6.07 -5.16
CA ALA A 24 2.72 -6.34 -3.91
C ALA A 24 3.99 -5.48 -3.78
N VAL A 25 4.15 -4.86 -2.62
CA VAL A 25 5.26 -3.97 -2.28
C VAL A 25 5.87 -4.34 -0.93
N ASP A 26 7.08 -3.86 -0.67
CA ASP A 26 7.82 -4.14 0.57
C ASP A 26 7.16 -3.56 1.84
N CYS A 27 6.36 -2.50 1.71
CA CYS A 27 5.51 -1.98 2.79
C CYS A 27 4.40 -1.06 2.26
N CYS A 28 3.32 -0.93 3.04
CA CYS A 28 2.17 -0.08 2.71
C CYS A 28 2.56 1.39 2.48
N THR A 29 3.50 1.93 3.26
CA THR A 29 3.98 3.31 3.11
C THR A 29 4.60 3.54 1.73
N HIS A 30 5.41 2.60 1.23
CA HIS A 30 5.96 2.68 -0.12
C HIS A 30 4.89 2.48 -1.20
N GLY A 31 3.86 1.65 -0.93
CA GLY A 31 2.70 1.59 -1.81
C GLY A 31 2.01 2.94 -1.97
N GLY A 32 1.73 3.61 -0.85
CA GLY A 32 1.17 4.97 -0.86
C GLY A 32 2.09 5.96 -1.58
N GLU A 33 3.41 5.90 -1.35
CA GLU A 33 4.38 6.73 -2.06
C GLU A 33 4.33 6.54 -3.58
N LEU A 34 4.30 5.29 -4.04
CA LEU A 34 4.21 4.98 -5.48
C LEU A 34 2.93 5.56 -6.09
N CYS A 35 1.79 5.44 -5.42
CA CYS A 35 0.52 6.03 -5.87
C CYS A 35 0.61 7.55 -5.97
N LEU A 36 1.16 8.23 -4.94
CA LEU A 36 1.32 9.68 -4.91
C LEU A 36 2.23 10.17 -6.05
N ARG A 37 3.34 9.46 -6.32
CA ARG A 37 4.25 9.76 -7.43
C ARG A 37 3.60 9.50 -8.79
N TYR A 38 2.95 8.36 -8.96
CA TYR A 38 2.28 7.97 -10.20
C TYR A 38 1.21 8.99 -10.62
N LYS A 39 0.42 9.46 -9.65
CA LYS A 39 -0.62 10.48 -9.87
C LYS A 39 -0.08 11.92 -9.83
N ASN A 40 1.23 12.12 -9.65
CA ASN A 40 1.86 13.44 -9.54
C ASN A 40 1.16 14.37 -8.52
N ILE A 41 0.79 13.82 -7.38
CA ILE A 41 0.06 14.52 -6.32
C ILE A 41 0.92 15.65 -5.74
N LYS A 42 0.28 16.79 -5.44
CA LYS A 42 0.94 17.97 -4.86
C LYS A 42 0.48 18.25 -3.43
N LYS A 43 -0.60 17.63 -2.99
CA LYS A 43 -1.17 17.82 -1.67
C LYS A 43 -1.86 16.54 -1.21
N ILE A 44 -1.71 16.21 0.08
CA ILE A 44 -2.46 15.13 0.72
C ILE A 44 -3.21 15.63 1.95
N GLU A 45 -4.33 14.98 2.23
CA GLU A 45 -5.12 15.15 3.44
C GLU A 45 -4.85 13.98 4.40
N VAL A 46 -4.51 14.26 5.64
CA VAL A 46 -4.12 13.23 6.60
C VAL A 46 -4.83 13.42 7.93
N PRO A 47 -5.50 12.39 8.47
CA PRO A 47 -6.07 12.45 9.81
C PRO A 47 -5.00 12.78 10.85
N LYS A 48 -5.32 13.63 11.84
CA LYS A 48 -4.41 13.95 12.95
C LYS A 48 -3.92 12.70 13.70
N ARG A 49 -4.76 11.65 13.71
CA ARG A 49 -4.47 10.38 14.36
C ARG A 49 -4.35 9.27 13.32
N THR A 50 -3.13 8.93 12.98
CA THR A 50 -2.78 7.86 12.05
C THR A 50 -1.33 7.40 12.27
N TYR A 51 -0.82 6.51 11.39
CA TYR A 51 0.55 6.06 11.48
C TYR A 51 1.51 7.14 10.96
N ILE A 52 2.55 7.42 11.73
CA ILE A 52 3.46 8.57 11.52
C ILE A 52 4.15 8.60 10.14
N SER A 53 4.34 7.44 9.49
CA SER A 53 4.98 7.41 8.18
C SER A 53 4.17 8.12 7.08
N ILE A 54 2.85 8.27 7.27
CA ILE A 54 1.98 8.89 6.25
C ILE A 54 2.25 10.40 6.11
N PRO A 55 2.19 11.24 7.17
CA PRO A 55 2.57 12.64 7.04
C PRO A 55 4.06 12.82 6.65
N PHE A 56 4.94 11.87 6.97
CA PHE A 56 6.33 11.92 6.50
C PHE A 56 6.45 11.74 4.98
N LEU A 57 5.48 11.11 4.30
CA LEU A 57 5.44 11.08 2.84
C LEU A 57 5.32 12.49 2.25
N ALA A 58 4.52 13.37 2.85
CA ALA A 58 4.42 14.76 2.39
C ALA A 58 5.79 15.44 2.42
N ASN A 59 6.53 15.31 3.53
CA ASN A 59 7.89 15.85 3.63
C ASN A 59 8.86 15.18 2.63
N LYS A 60 8.84 13.86 2.52
CA LYS A 60 9.71 13.11 1.60
C LYS A 60 9.50 13.49 0.14
N LEU A 61 8.25 13.74 -0.23
CA LEU A 61 7.85 14.06 -1.61
C LEU A 61 7.83 15.57 -1.89
N ASN A 62 8.08 16.40 -0.88
CA ASN A 62 7.97 17.86 -0.96
C ASN A 62 6.59 18.29 -1.50
N ILE A 63 5.53 17.76 -0.89
CA ILE A 63 4.13 18.07 -1.21
C ILE A 63 3.43 18.65 0.02
N ASP A 64 2.33 19.34 -0.20
CA ASP A 64 1.56 19.97 0.86
C ASP A 64 0.85 18.92 1.75
N LEU A 65 0.86 19.15 3.06
CA LEU A 65 0.16 18.36 4.05
C LEU A 65 -0.99 19.18 4.67
N GLU A 66 -2.21 18.67 4.54
CA GLU A 66 -3.36 19.20 5.26
C GLU A 66 -3.81 18.21 6.34
N TRP A 67 -3.88 18.69 7.60
CA TRP A 67 -4.40 17.89 8.70
C TRP A 67 -5.93 17.91 8.72
N LYS A 68 -6.53 16.71 8.84
CA LYS A 68 -7.98 16.55 9.02
C LYS A 68 -8.30 16.13 10.45
N ASP A 69 -9.29 16.78 11.01
CA ASP A 69 -9.87 16.40 12.31
C ASP A 69 -11.05 15.46 12.07
N GLU A 70 -10.73 14.23 11.67
CA GLU A 70 -11.73 13.22 11.35
C GLU A 70 -11.53 11.94 12.17
N VAL A 71 -12.65 11.30 12.48
CA VAL A 71 -12.67 9.94 13.03
C VAL A 71 -12.88 8.97 11.89
N TRP A 72 -11.88 8.14 11.65
CA TRP A 72 -11.91 7.14 10.59
C TRP A 72 -11.94 5.71 11.14
N THR A 73 -12.48 4.81 10.35
CA THR A 73 -12.54 3.39 10.66
C THR A 73 -12.11 2.59 9.42
N ASN A 74 -11.18 1.66 9.58
CA ASN A 74 -10.65 0.79 8.55
C ASN A 74 -9.77 1.48 7.49
N TYR A 75 -10.14 2.65 6.99
CA TYR A 75 -9.42 3.40 5.97
C TYR A 75 -9.75 4.89 6.02
N TYR A 76 -8.95 5.70 5.33
CA TYR A 76 -9.20 7.11 5.04
C TYR A 76 -8.56 7.51 3.71
N TYR A 77 -9.03 8.61 3.15
CA TYR A 77 -8.55 9.14 1.89
C TYR A 77 -7.36 10.08 2.11
N LEU A 78 -6.28 9.88 1.30
CA LEU A 78 -5.17 10.83 1.18
C LEU A 78 -5.45 11.87 0.11
N THR A 79 -6.17 11.44 -0.93
CA THR A 79 -6.70 12.24 -2.04
C THR A 79 -8.06 11.69 -2.44
N ASN A 80 -8.69 12.23 -3.48
CA ASN A 80 -9.99 11.72 -3.96
C ASN A 80 -9.94 10.24 -4.40
N ASP A 81 -8.77 9.72 -4.75
CA ASP A 81 -8.60 8.39 -5.35
C ASP A 81 -7.48 7.54 -4.72
N ILE A 82 -6.74 8.07 -3.72
CA ILE A 82 -5.71 7.31 -3.00
C ILE A 82 -6.13 7.13 -1.55
N ILE A 83 -6.16 5.87 -1.12
CA ILE A 83 -6.68 5.46 0.18
C ILE A 83 -5.57 4.77 0.99
N ASP A 84 -5.39 5.19 2.23
CA ASP A 84 -4.71 4.38 3.24
C ASP A 84 -5.73 3.43 3.89
N ALA A 85 -5.62 2.16 3.56
CA ALA A 85 -6.42 1.06 4.09
C ALA A 85 -5.55 0.09 4.91
N ALA A 86 -4.50 0.59 5.57
CA ALA A 86 -3.48 -0.21 6.23
C ALA A 86 -3.99 -1.15 7.33
N VAL A 87 -5.22 -0.95 7.81
CA VAL A 87 -5.83 -1.80 8.85
C VAL A 87 -7.07 -2.56 8.34
N LEU A 88 -7.46 -2.32 7.10
CA LEU A 88 -8.61 -2.98 6.50
C LEU A 88 -8.31 -4.45 6.21
N TRP A 89 -9.17 -5.35 6.70
CA TRP A 89 -9.18 -6.76 6.34
C TRP A 89 -10.62 -7.25 6.26
N ARG A 90 -11.20 -7.13 5.07
CA ARG A 90 -12.60 -7.51 4.82
C ARG A 90 -12.78 -7.95 3.37
N PRO A 91 -13.44 -9.09 3.08
CA PRO A 91 -13.67 -9.52 1.71
C PRO A 91 -14.57 -8.53 0.97
N ASN A 92 -14.35 -8.42 -0.35
CA ASN A 92 -15.13 -7.58 -1.26
C ASN A 92 -15.25 -6.11 -0.79
N SER A 93 -14.16 -5.56 -0.26
CA SER A 93 -14.13 -4.20 0.30
C SER A 93 -13.30 -3.20 -0.53
N TYR A 94 -12.83 -3.61 -1.70
CA TYR A 94 -12.20 -2.70 -2.63
C TYR A 94 -13.19 -1.63 -3.10
N ILE A 95 -12.74 -0.39 -3.18
CA ILE A 95 -13.52 0.75 -3.68
C ILE A 95 -13.08 1.03 -5.12
N PRO A 96 -13.97 0.85 -6.12
CA PRO A 96 -13.62 1.09 -7.53
C PRO A 96 -13.10 2.50 -7.79
N LYS A 97 -12.23 2.64 -8.78
CA LYS A 97 -11.57 3.90 -9.20
C LYS A 97 -10.65 4.50 -8.14
N THR A 98 -10.09 3.65 -7.27
CA THR A 98 -9.13 4.09 -6.26
C THR A 98 -7.88 3.23 -6.25
N PHE A 99 -6.83 3.76 -5.61
CA PHE A 99 -5.63 3.04 -5.21
C PHE A 99 -5.70 2.79 -3.71
N MET A 100 -6.05 1.57 -3.29
CA MET A 100 -6.14 1.22 -1.88
C MET A 100 -4.86 0.55 -1.41
N ASN A 101 -4.22 1.11 -0.39
CA ASN A 101 -2.97 0.63 0.17
C ASN A 101 -3.21 -0.15 1.45
N VAL A 102 -2.96 -1.48 1.43
CA VAL A 102 -3.15 -2.38 2.57
C VAL A 102 -1.81 -2.81 3.13
N SER A 103 -1.72 -2.96 4.45
CA SER A 103 -0.48 -3.28 5.17
C SER A 103 -0.45 -4.71 5.66
N PHE A 104 0.72 -5.36 5.52
CA PHE A 104 1.03 -6.67 6.08
C PHE A 104 2.15 -6.60 7.15
N GLN A 105 2.31 -5.43 7.77
CA GLN A 105 3.25 -5.24 8.87
C GLN A 105 2.92 -6.18 10.05
N PHE A 106 3.91 -6.51 10.89
CA PHE A 106 3.80 -7.52 11.96
C PHE A 106 2.61 -7.36 12.94
N LYS A 107 2.00 -6.16 13.04
CA LYS A 107 0.80 -5.91 13.86
C LYS A 107 -0.52 -6.06 13.10
N LYS A 108 -0.47 -6.32 11.78
CA LYS A 108 -1.66 -6.40 10.95
C LYS A 108 -2.26 -7.81 10.97
N HIS A 109 -3.46 -7.95 10.47
CA HIS A 109 -4.18 -9.22 10.49
C HIS A 109 -3.43 -10.30 9.71
N LEU A 110 -3.09 -10.07 8.45
CA LEU A 110 -2.13 -10.90 7.72
C LEU A 110 -0.71 -10.37 8.02
N ALA A 111 -0.11 -10.87 9.10
CA ALA A 111 1.18 -10.40 9.61
C ALA A 111 2.35 -11.11 8.92
N LEU A 112 3.01 -10.42 7.99
CA LEU A 112 4.19 -10.92 7.26
C LEU A 112 5.53 -10.43 7.84
N GLY A 113 5.48 -9.53 8.83
CA GLY A 113 6.64 -8.81 9.35
C GLY A 113 6.75 -7.44 8.70
N ARG A 114 7.06 -7.40 7.41
CA ARG A 114 6.99 -6.24 6.53
C ARG A 114 6.28 -6.65 5.23
N GLY A 115 5.53 -5.75 4.64
CA GLY A 115 4.80 -5.99 3.41
C GLY A 115 3.65 -5.02 3.23
N GLY A 116 3.21 -4.85 2.01
CA GLY A 116 2.03 -4.08 1.63
C GLY A 116 1.53 -4.50 0.26
N ILE A 117 0.36 -3.97 -0.10
CA ILE A 117 -0.19 -4.18 -1.43
C ILE A 117 -0.99 -2.96 -1.85
N ILE A 118 -0.92 -2.62 -3.14
CA ILE A 118 -1.74 -1.60 -3.78
C ILE A 118 -2.82 -2.33 -4.57
N LEU A 119 -4.08 -2.04 -4.30
CA LEU A 119 -5.22 -2.51 -5.08
C LEU A 119 -5.60 -1.43 -6.08
N CYS A 120 -5.87 -1.77 -7.35
CA CYS A 120 -6.22 -0.83 -8.41
C CYS A 120 -7.16 -1.44 -9.47
N ASP A 121 -7.75 -0.58 -10.32
CA ASP A 121 -8.78 -0.97 -11.28
C ASP A 121 -8.23 -1.45 -12.61
N THR A 122 -7.22 -0.76 -13.16
CA THR A 122 -6.85 -0.92 -14.55
C THR A 122 -5.55 -1.70 -14.73
N LYS A 123 -5.42 -2.35 -15.88
CA LYS A 123 -4.18 -3.05 -16.24
C LYS A 123 -3.03 -2.06 -16.43
N GLU A 124 -3.33 -0.87 -16.90
CA GLU A 124 -2.37 0.22 -17.10
C GLU A 124 -1.77 0.66 -15.76
N ASP A 125 -2.61 0.92 -14.75
CA ASP A 125 -2.17 1.27 -13.40
C ASP A 125 -1.31 0.14 -12.79
N TYR A 126 -1.77 -1.12 -12.93
CA TYR A 126 -1.02 -2.28 -12.47
C TYR A 126 0.38 -2.35 -13.08
N ILE A 127 0.48 -2.22 -14.42
CA ILE A 127 1.77 -2.30 -15.13
C ILE A 127 2.68 -1.14 -14.71
N ALA A 128 2.16 0.07 -14.64
CA ALA A 128 2.93 1.25 -14.24
C ALA A 128 3.46 1.12 -12.82
N LEU A 129 2.61 0.80 -11.85
CA LEU A 129 3.00 0.64 -10.45
C LEU A 129 3.94 -0.55 -10.24
N LYS A 130 3.75 -1.64 -11.00
CA LYS A 130 4.65 -2.80 -10.98
C LYS A 130 6.04 -2.43 -11.44
N LYS A 131 6.19 -1.75 -12.58
CA LYS A 131 7.46 -1.22 -13.06
C LYS A 131 8.07 -0.26 -12.03
N MET A 132 7.30 0.70 -11.52
CA MET A 132 7.79 1.66 -10.52
C MET A 132 8.27 0.97 -9.24
N SER A 133 7.62 -0.10 -8.79
CA SER A 133 8.05 -0.85 -7.60
C SER A 133 9.32 -1.65 -7.81
N TYR A 134 9.70 -1.94 -9.06
CA TYR A 134 10.82 -2.80 -9.45
C TYR A 134 11.85 -2.08 -10.32
N ASP A 135 12.37 -0.96 -9.86
CA ASP A 135 13.45 -0.18 -10.49
C ASP A 135 13.14 0.27 -11.93
N GLY A 136 11.89 0.45 -12.30
CA GLY A 136 11.47 0.76 -13.67
C GLY A 136 11.43 -0.45 -14.61
N ARG A 137 11.74 -1.65 -14.10
CA ARG A 137 11.88 -2.89 -14.87
C ARG A 137 10.58 -3.70 -14.93
N HIS A 138 10.49 -4.55 -15.94
CA HIS A 138 9.48 -5.61 -16.00
C HIS A 138 10.05 -6.89 -15.36
N PRO A 139 9.37 -7.50 -14.38
CA PRO A 139 9.93 -8.65 -13.66
C PRO A 139 10.11 -9.92 -14.50
N ASP A 140 9.34 -10.05 -15.58
CA ASP A 140 9.34 -11.24 -16.45
C ASP A 140 10.32 -11.14 -17.63
N ILE A 141 11.08 -10.05 -17.75
CA ILE A 141 12.06 -9.83 -18.83
C ILE A 141 13.45 -9.74 -18.22
N PRO A 142 14.45 -10.48 -18.74
CA PRO A 142 15.85 -10.35 -18.29
C PRO A 142 16.33 -8.91 -18.38
N TRP A 143 17.01 -8.41 -17.35
CA TRP A 143 17.42 -7.00 -17.29
C TRP A 143 18.19 -6.52 -18.53
N ARG A 144 19.11 -7.31 -19.03
CA ARG A 144 19.92 -6.98 -20.23
C ARG A 144 19.12 -6.83 -21.53
N GLU A 145 17.85 -7.30 -21.52
CA GLU A 145 16.94 -7.28 -22.67
C GLU A 145 15.89 -6.18 -22.55
N GLN A 146 15.97 -5.37 -21.48
CA GLN A 146 15.02 -4.29 -21.25
C GLN A 146 15.59 -2.93 -21.59
N ASP A 147 14.79 -2.08 -22.22
CA ASP A 147 14.97 -0.64 -22.21
C ASP A 147 14.17 -0.02 -21.04
N ILE A 148 14.82 0.81 -20.23
CA ILE A 148 14.22 1.40 -19.04
C ILE A 148 13.71 2.79 -19.38
N GLU A 149 12.40 2.91 -19.56
CA GLU A 149 11.72 4.13 -19.99
C GLU A 149 11.16 4.99 -18.84
N THR A 150 11.12 4.45 -17.62
CA THR A 150 10.55 5.13 -16.46
C THR A 150 11.41 4.98 -15.22
N TYR A 151 11.40 6.00 -14.37
CA TYR A 151 12.02 5.89 -13.05
C TYR A 151 11.27 4.87 -12.19
N GLY A 152 12.03 4.04 -11.45
CA GLY A 152 11.50 3.09 -10.49
C GLY A 152 12.21 3.17 -9.15
N TYR A 153 11.71 2.38 -8.21
CA TYR A 153 12.15 2.33 -6.83
C TYR A 153 12.34 0.87 -6.42
N HIS A 154 13.21 0.60 -5.47
CA HIS A 154 13.47 -0.75 -4.99
C HIS A 154 12.46 -1.14 -3.89
N TYR A 155 11.16 -1.16 -4.23
CA TYR A 155 10.03 -1.30 -3.29
C TYR A 155 9.23 -2.58 -3.52
N TYR A 156 9.70 -3.52 -4.31
CA TYR A 156 9.01 -4.78 -4.55
C TYR A 156 8.97 -5.68 -3.32
N MET A 157 7.92 -6.47 -3.19
CA MET A 157 7.86 -7.55 -2.22
C MET A 157 8.81 -8.69 -2.65
N THR A 158 9.54 -9.30 -1.68
CA THR A 158 10.37 -10.46 -2.00
C THR A 158 9.52 -11.72 -2.16
N PRO A 159 9.98 -12.70 -2.97
CA PRO A 159 9.30 -13.99 -3.11
C PRO A 159 9.06 -14.72 -1.79
N GLU A 160 10.01 -14.64 -0.85
CA GLU A 160 9.89 -15.24 0.49
C GLU A 160 8.75 -14.63 1.31
N THR A 161 8.58 -13.30 1.21
CA THR A 161 7.48 -12.60 1.89
C THR A 161 6.14 -12.97 1.26
N ALA A 162 6.07 -13.06 -0.07
CA ALA A 162 4.87 -13.48 -0.78
C ALA A 162 4.48 -14.93 -0.44
N GLN A 163 5.46 -15.85 -0.40
CA GLN A 163 5.22 -17.25 -0.01
C GLN A 163 4.66 -17.34 1.41
N LYS A 164 5.28 -16.63 2.37
CA LYS A 164 4.77 -16.53 3.73
C LYS A 164 3.33 -15.99 3.77
N GLY A 165 3.00 -15.08 2.86
CA GLY A 165 1.64 -14.55 2.69
C GLY A 165 0.66 -15.63 2.25
N LEU A 166 1.01 -16.41 1.23
CA LEU A 166 0.21 -17.54 0.74
C LEU A 166 -0.02 -18.58 1.83
N ASP A 167 1.02 -18.96 2.57
CA ASP A 167 0.96 -19.96 3.64
C ASP A 167 0.00 -19.54 4.76
N LYS A 168 -0.08 -18.24 5.09
CA LYS A 168 -0.92 -17.70 6.17
C LYS A 168 -2.32 -17.25 5.72
N LEU A 169 -2.56 -17.12 4.42
CA LEU A 169 -3.77 -16.49 3.90
C LEU A 169 -5.05 -17.21 4.31
N SER A 170 -5.04 -18.54 4.24
CA SER A 170 -6.22 -19.36 4.60
C SER A 170 -6.68 -19.13 6.04
N ASP A 171 -5.75 -19.01 6.97
CA ASP A 171 -6.05 -18.74 8.37
C ASP A 171 -6.49 -17.30 8.60
N ALA A 172 -5.84 -16.35 7.92
CA ALA A 172 -6.22 -14.94 7.99
C ALA A 172 -7.64 -14.69 7.45
N ILE A 173 -8.08 -15.44 6.45
CA ILE A 173 -9.45 -15.33 5.91
C ILE A 173 -10.48 -15.88 6.90
N LYS A 174 -10.16 -16.92 7.66
CA LYS A 174 -11.08 -17.59 8.59
C LYS A 174 -11.18 -16.91 9.97
N THR A 175 -10.23 -16.05 10.30
CA THR A 175 -10.15 -15.42 11.63
C THR A 175 -10.70 -14.00 11.62
N THR A 176 -11.21 -13.53 12.75
CA THR A 176 -11.75 -12.18 12.89
C THR A 176 -10.62 -11.17 13.07
N PRO A 177 -10.54 -10.10 12.26
CA PRO A 177 -9.53 -9.07 12.40
C PRO A 177 -9.73 -8.24 13.68
N LYS A 178 -8.61 -7.75 14.24
CA LYS A 178 -8.65 -6.74 15.30
C LYS A 178 -9.43 -5.51 14.81
N GLN A 179 -10.35 -5.03 15.63
CA GLN A 179 -10.96 -3.72 15.42
C GLN A 179 -9.98 -2.63 15.87
N TRP A 180 -9.67 -1.72 14.96
CA TRP A 180 -8.83 -0.57 15.22
C TRP A 180 -9.73 0.65 15.45
N ILE A 181 -9.37 1.46 16.45
CA ILE A 181 -10.07 2.71 16.76
C ILE A 181 -9.09 3.88 16.63
N VAL A 182 -9.59 5.06 16.34
CA VAL A 182 -8.76 6.25 16.08
C VAL A 182 -7.80 6.57 17.22
N THR A 183 -8.17 6.25 18.47
CA THR A 183 -7.32 6.44 19.66
C THR A 183 -6.19 5.43 19.82
N ASP A 184 -6.11 4.40 18.96
CA ASP A 184 -4.91 3.55 18.87
C ASP A 184 -3.68 4.34 18.38
N TRP A 185 -3.87 5.55 17.85
CA TRP A 185 -2.81 6.45 17.41
C TRP A 185 -2.81 7.77 18.19
N PRO A 186 -1.62 8.30 18.50
CA PRO A 186 -1.50 9.62 19.11
C PRO A 186 -1.95 10.72 18.13
N ASP A 187 -2.27 11.90 18.65
CA ASP A 187 -2.43 13.10 17.83
C ASP A 187 -1.06 13.58 17.36
N LEU A 188 -0.79 13.40 16.07
CA LEU A 188 0.50 13.69 15.46
C LEU A 188 0.81 15.19 15.43
N THR A 189 -0.22 16.05 15.41
CA THR A 189 -0.03 17.50 15.41
C THR A 189 0.62 18.00 16.71
N GLN A 190 0.58 17.20 17.78
CA GLN A 190 1.23 17.52 19.05
C GLN A 190 2.71 17.13 19.09
N MET A 191 3.21 16.40 18.11
CA MET A 191 4.62 15.99 18.06
C MET A 191 5.52 17.14 17.58
N LYS A 192 6.71 17.26 18.19
CA LYS A 192 7.66 18.36 17.90
C LYS A 192 8.02 18.47 16.42
N VAL A 193 8.11 17.36 15.69
CA VAL A 193 8.47 17.31 14.27
C VAL A 193 7.43 18.00 13.36
N PHE A 194 6.18 18.14 13.82
CA PHE A 194 5.10 18.80 13.09
C PHE A 194 4.73 20.18 13.63
N LYS A 195 5.36 20.63 14.74
CA LYS A 195 5.22 21.99 15.27
C LYS A 195 6.28 22.86 14.58
N LYS A 196 5.81 23.71 13.69
CA LYS A 196 6.65 24.77 13.10
C LYS A 196 6.78 25.94 14.05
#